data_eba0c55a62dee9a7692ae8d0e825ffac
#
_entry.id   eba0c55a62dee9a7692ae8d0e825ffac
#
_cell.length_a   1.000
_cell.length_b   1.000
_cell.length_c   1.000
_cell.angle_alpha   90.00
_cell.angle_beta   90.00
_cell.angle_gamma   90.00
#
_symmetry.space_group_name_H-M   'P 1'
#
loop_
_entity.id
_entity.type
_entity.pdbx_description
1 polymer ?
#
loop_
_entity_poly.entity_id
_entity_poly.type
_entity_poly.pdbx_seq_one_letter_code
_entity_poly.pdbx_strand_id
1 'polypeptide(L)'
;MAKIELTNMVMVQNPETNEVLVQRRVKYWCGITFPGGHVEDGESFYDSAVREVKEETGLDVKNLKHCGCVHWHNTETNDKYIVLFYKTTEYSGELLKSTDEGEVFFTSIKNIKDMPLSPNFDKYLDVFLSDKYTEIFCNWNEKMKENCDGEPDWNFEYR
;
A
#
# COMPACT_ATOMS: atom_id res chain seq x y z
N MET A 1 -4.96 21.66 -15.12
CA MET A 1 -6.00 20.89 -14.39
C MET A 1 -5.28 19.96 -13.45
N ALA A 2 -5.70 19.90 -12.20
CA ALA A 2 -5.07 19.02 -11.22
C ALA A 2 -5.19 17.55 -11.62
N LYS A 3 -4.11 16.78 -11.46
CA LYS A 3 -4.07 15.35 -11.73
C LYS A 3 -4.55 14.58 -10.49
N ILE A 4 -5.30 13.51 -10.70
CA ILE A 4 -5.68 12.58 -9.65
C ILE A 4 -5.16 11.20 -10.04
N GLU A 5 -4.30 10.64 -9.22
CA GLU A 5 -3.85 9.26 -9.34
C GLU A 5 -4.54 8.40 -8.28
N LEU A 6 -5.17 7.33 -8.73
CA LEU A 6 -5.84 6.36 -7.88
C LEU A 6 -5.06 5.05 -7.88
N THR A 7 -4.73 4.60 -6.70
CA THR A 7 -4.00 3.35 -6.49
C THR A 7 -4.65 2.55 -5.37
N ASN A 8 -4.20 1.33 -5.17
CA ASN A 8 -4.64 0.49 -4.07
C ASN A 8 -3.46 -0.21 -3.39
N MET A 9 -3.72 -0.73 -2.21
CA MET A 9 -2.81 -1.58 -1.44
C MET A 9 -3.63 -2.61 -0.68
N VAL A 10 -3.22 -3.87 -0.69
CA VAL A 10 -4.01 -4.97 -0.16
C VAL A 10 -3.23 -5.77 0.88
N MET A 11 -3.74 -5.82 2.10
CA MET A 11 -3.27 -6.73 3.14
C MET A 11 -3.98 -8.08 3.00
N VAL A 12 -3.26 -9.10 2.60
CA VAL A 12 -3.74 -10.49 2.57
C VAL A 12 -3.19 -11.21 3.78
N GLN A 13 -4.07 -11.67 4.66
CA GLN A 13 -3.70 -12.34 5.90
C GLN A 13 -4.08 -13.81 5.88
N ASN A 14 -3.14 -14.67 6.24
CA ASN A 14 -3.40 -16.08 6.44
C ASN A 14 -4.21 -16.26 7.75
N PRO A 15 -5.44 -16.80 7.69
CA PRO A 15 -6.28 -16.91 8.88
C PRO A 15 -5.80 -17.96 9.91
N GLU A 16 -4.95 -18.89 9.50
CA GLU A 16 -4.42 -19.94 10.37
C GLU A 16 -3.16 -19.51 11.12
N THR A 17 -2.24 -18.83 10.42
CA THR A 17 -0.94 -18.42 10.99
C THR A 17 -0.91 -16.96 11.44
N ASN A 18 -1.88 -16.14 11.03
CA ASN A 18 -1.91 -14.69 11.19
C ASN A 18 -0.75 -13.95 10.49
N GLU A 19 -0.02 -14.64 9.61
CA GLU A 19 0.99 -14.00 8.78
C GLU A 19 0.31 -13.18 7.67
N VAL A 20 0.99 -12.16 7.20
CA VAL A 20 0.53 -11.31 6.10
C VAL A 20 1.46 -11.41 4.91
N LEU A 21 0.88 -11.33 3.72
CA LEU A 21 1.61 -11.32 2.47
C LEU A 21 2.29 -9.97 2.28
N VAL A 22 3.60 -10.01 2.02
CA VAL A 22 4.39 -8.83 1.73
C VAL A 22 5.16 -9.01 0.42
N GLN A 23 5.50 -7.88 -0.18
CA GLN A 23 6.36 -7.77 -1.34
C GLN A 23 7.60 -6.97 -0.96
N ARG A 24 8.78 -7.46 -1.34
CA ARG A 24 10.02 -6.70 -1.26
C ARG A 24 10.28 -6.02 -2.60
N ARG A 25 9.83 -4.79 -2.75
CA ARG A 25 9.99 -4.01 -3.98
C ARG A 25 11.45 -3.67 -4.25
N VAL A 26 11.84 -3.77 -5.53
CA VAL A 26 13.22 -3.55 -5.97
C VAL A 26 13.37 -2.47 -7.04
N LYS A 27 12.26 -1.96 -7.59
CA LYS A 27 12.27 -0.92 -8.64
C LYS A 27 11.95 0.46 -8.06
N TYR A 28 10.70 0.76 -7.80
CA TYR A 28 10.24 2.04 -7.25
C TYR A 28 9.73 1.83 -5.83
N TRP A 29 9.95 2.79 -4.94
CA TRP A 29 9.54 2.68 -3.54
C TRP A 29 10.06 1.39 -2.90
N CYS A 30 11.39 1.16 -3.04
CA CYS A 30 12.05 -0.07 -2.60
C CYS A 30 11.82 -0.34 -1.12
N GLY A 31 11.69 -1.63 -0.78
CA GLY A 31 11.46 -2.09 0.59
C GLY A 31 10.19 -2.94 0.72
N ILE A 32 9.90 -3.32 1.94
CA ILE A 32 8.74 -4.15 2.28
C ILE A 32 7.46 -3.30 2.24
N THR A 33 6.46 -3.83 1.53
CA THR A 33 5.12 -3.25 1.43
C THR A 33 4.08 -4.35 1.21
N PHE A 34 2.80 -4.01 1.23
CA PHE A 34 1.75 -4.89 0.72
C PHE A 34 1.64 -4.75 -0.81
N PRO A 35 1.15 -5.78 -1.52
CA PRO A 35 0.90 -5.70 -2.95
C PRO A 35 -0.18 -4.67 -3.29
N GLY A 36 -0.09 -4.11 -4.47
CA GLY A 36 -1.05 -3.16 -5.01
C GLY A 36 -0.46 -2.27 -6.09
N GLY A 37 -1.30 -1.51 -6.77
CA GLY A 37 -0.90 -0.65 -7.88
C GLY A 37 -1.99 0.29 -8.35
N HIS A 38 -1.90 0.74 -9.60
CA HIS A 38 -2.81 1.74 -10.17
C HIS A 38 -4.17 1.17 -10.54
N VAL A 39 -5.19 2.00 -10.36
CA VAL A 39 -6.52 1.73 -10.91
C VAL A 39 -6.52 2.11 -12.38
N GLU A 40 -6.85 1.17 -13.26
CA GLU A 40 -6.91 1.40 -14.70
C GLU A 40 -8.24 2.04 -15.13
N ASP A 41 -8.25 2.65 -16.32
CA ASP A 41 -9.45 3.26 -16.88
C ASP A 41 -10.57 2.22 -17.07
N GLY A 42 -11.75 2.53 -16.55
CA GLY A 42 -12.92 1.65 -16.65
C GLY A 42 -12.95 0.48 -15.66
N GLU A 43 -11.99 0.41 -14.76
CA GLU A 43 -11.87 -0.62 -13.72
C GLU A 43 -12.46 -0.11 -12.40
N SER A 44 -13.13 -0.99 -11.65
CA SER A 44 -13.55 -0.67 -10.30
C SER A 44 -12.35 -0.71 -9.34
N PHE A 45 -12.42 0.01 -8.22
CA PHE A 45 -11.38 -0.04 -7.19
C PHE A 45 -11.18 -1.47 -6.64
N TYR A 46 -12.27 -2.21 -6.51
CA TYR A 46 -12.24 -3.59 -6.05
C TYR A 46 -11.53 -4.51 -7.07
N ASP A 47 -11.93 -4.43 -8.34
CA ASP A 47 -11.36 -5.29 -9.40
C ASP A 47 -9.88 -4.97 -9.63
N SER A 48 -9.50 -3.69 -9.57
CA SER A 48 -8.11 -3.26 -9.58
C SER A 48 -7.29 -3.91 -8.48
N ALA A 49 -7.79 -3.91 -7.25
CA ALA A 49 -7.11 -4.52 -6.11
C ALA A 49 -6.94 -6.04 -6.29
N VAL A 50 -7.98 -6.72 -6.81
CA VAL A 50 -7.91 -8.16 -7.13
C VAL A 50 -6.88 -8.45 -8.22
N ARG A 51 -6.88 -7.65 -9.30
CA ARG A 51 -5.95 -7.81 -10.42
C ARG A 51 -4.50 -7.60 -9.98
N GLU A 52 -4.21 -6.54 -9.26
CA GLU A 52 -2.85 -6.23 -8.77
C GLU A 52 -2.30 -7.34 -7.88
N VAL A 53 -3.10 -7.85 -6.92
CA VAL A 53 -2.66 -8.98 -6.10
C VAL A 53 -2.36 -10.20 -6.97
N LYS A 54 -3.20 -10.48 -7.97
CA LYS A 54 -2.97 -11.61 -8.90
C LYS A 54 -1.68 -11.46 -9.68
N GLU A 55 -1.45 -10.29 -10.27
CA GLU A 55 -0.27 -10.01 -11.10
C GLU A 55 1.02 -10.05 -10.29
N GLU A 56 1.02 -9.46 -9.11
CA GLU A 56 2.22 -9.34 -8.28
C GLU A 56 2.52 -10.59 -7.43
N THR A 57 1.51 -11.41 -7.12
CA THR A 57 1.67 -12.51 -6.16
C THR A 57 1.27 -13.88 -6.66
N GLY A 58 0.48 -13.98 -7.73
CA GLY A 58 -0.12 -15.20 -8.23
C GLY A 58 -1.39 -15.63 -7.49
N LEU A 59 -1.74 -15.00 -6.37
CA LEU A 59 -2.90 -15.37 -5.59
C LEU A 59 -4.20 -14.76 -6.13
N ASP A 60 -5.27 -15.53 -6.05
CA ASP A 60 -6.64 -15.07 -6.25
C ASP A 60 -7.24 -14.69 -4.90
N VAL A 61 -7.69 -13.46 -4.75
CA VAL A 61 -8.27 -12.94 -3.51
C VAL A 61 -9.75 -12.65 -3.65
N LYS A 62 -10.47 -12.77 -2.55
CA LYS A 62 -11.94 -12.55 -2.48
C LYS A 62 -12.30 -11.75 -1.24
N ASN A 63 -13.53 -11.25 -1.22
CA ASN A 63 -14.13 -10.57 -0.07
C ASN A 63 -13.24 -9.47 0.53
N LEU A 64 -12.60 -8.69 -0.35
CA LEU A 64 -11.81 -7.54 0.06
C LEU A 64 -12.70 -6.53 0.77
N LYS A 65 -12.26 -6.07 1.95
CA LYS A 65 -12.92 -5.02 2.71
C LYS A 65 -12.07 -3.76 2.68
N HIS A 66 -12.65 -2.66 2.24
CA HIS A 66 -12.02 -1.36 2.33
C HIS A 66 -11.81 -0.99 3.81
N CYS A 67 -10.60 -0.61 4.18
CA CYS A 67 -10.25 -0.32 5.57
C CYS A 67 -9.67 1.08 5.78
N GLY A 68 -9.52 1.85 4.72
CA GLY A 68 -9.04 3.23 4.78
C GLY A 68 -8.26 3.63 3.54
N CYS A 69 -7.63 4.80 3.61
CA CYS A 69 -6.81 5.32 2.52
C CYS A 69 -5.71 6.24 3.02
N VAL A 70 -4.74 6.53 2.16
CA VAL A 70 -3.89 7.71 2.28
C VAL A 70 -4.16 8.66 1.12
N HIS A 71 -4.28 9.94 1.45
CA HIS A 71 -4.49 11.03 0.52
C HIS A 71 -3.31 12.00 0.57
N TRP A 72 -2.49 11.96 -0.46
CA TRP A 72 -1.42 12.92 -0.68
C TRP A 72 -1.93 14.07 -1.54
N HIS A 73 -1.80 15.28 -1.04
CA HIS A 73 -2.21 16.50 -1.72
C HIS A 73 -0.99 17.40 -1.98
N ASN A 74 -0.71 17.66 -3.25
CA ASN A 74 0.32 18.63 -3.62
C ASN A 74 -0.23 20.06 -3.47
N THR A 75 0.38 20.85 -2.59
CA THR A 75 -0.09 22.21 -2.26
C THR A 75 0.18 23.25 -3.34
N GLU A 76 1.04 22.96 -4.33
CA GLU A 76 1.37 23.87 -5.42
C GLU A 76 0.53 23.57 -6.68
N THR A 77 0.38 22.29 -7.03
CA THR A 77 -0.33 21.89 -8.25
C THR A 77 -1.78 21.48 -8.02
N ASN A 78 -2.17 21.23 -6.76
CA ASN A 78 -3.41 20.60 -6.33
C ASN A 78 -3.58 19.16 -6.81
N ASP A 79 -2.52 18.52 -7.27
CA ASP A 79 -2.55 17.11 -7.62
C ASP A 79 -2.80 16.24 -6.40
N LYS A 80 -3.44 15.11 -6.63
CA LYS A 80 -3.77 14.14 -5.59
C LYS A 80 -3.25 12.76 -5.95
N TYR A 81 -2.65 12.10 -4.98
CA TYR A 81 -2.31 10.70 -5.06
C TYR A 81 -3.02 9.97 -3.93
N ILE A 82 -3.92 9.05 -4.27
CA ILE A 82 -4.78 8.37 -3.30
C ILE A 82 -4.51 6.88 -3.37
N VAL A 83 -4.15 6.30 -2.22
CA VAL A 83 -3.99 4.85 -2.08
C VAL A 83 -5.14 4.29 -1.26
N LEU A 84 -6.00 3.51 -1.88
CA LEU A 84 -7.11 2.83 -1.23
C LEU A 84 -6.63 1.56 -0.55
N PHE A 85 -6.94 1.37 0.71
CA PHE A 85 -6.51 0.23 1.52
C PHE A 85 -7.59 -0.83 1.61
N TYR A 86 -7.23 -2.06 1.28
CA TYR A 86 -8.08 -3.24 1.39
C TYR A 86 -7.43 -4.30 2.24
N LYS A 87 -8.25 -5.11 2.91
CA LYS A 87 -7.79 -6.30 3.63
C LYS A 87 -8.70 -7.50 3.37
N THR A 88 -8.11 -8.68 3.34
CA THR A 88 -8.83 -9.95 3.23
C THR A 88 -8.06 -11.08 3.92
N THR A 89 -8.81 -12.10 4.33
CA THR A 89 -8.29 -13.41 4.78
C THR A 89 -8.61 -14.53 3.80
N GLU A 90 -9.27 -14.22 2.67
CA GLU A 90 -9.73 -15.20 1.70
C GLU A 90 -8.89 -15.13 0.43
N TYR A 91 -8.06 -16.13 0.23
CA TYR A 91 -7.22 -16.27 -0.94
C TYR A 91 -7.05 -17.73 -1.35
N SER A 92 -6.66 -17.95 -2.59
CA SER A 92 -6.38 -19.28 -3.17
C SER A 92 -5.32 -19.13 -4.27
N GLY A 93 -4.92 -20.27 -4.83
CA GLY A 93 -3.89 -20.28 -5.89
C GLY A 93 -2.50 -20.56 -5.35
N GLU A 94 -1.51 -20.43 -6.22
CA GLU A 94 -0.12 -20.69 -5.91
C GLU A 94 0.66 -19.37 -5.80
N LEU A 95 1.33 -19.18 -4.67
CA LEU A 95 2.16 -18.02 -4.43
C LEU A 95 3.40 -18.05 -5.35
N LEU A 96 3.60 -17.02 -6.14
CA LEU A 96 4.85 -16.80 -6.87
C LEU A 96 5.98 -16.54 -5.87
N LYS A 97 7.19 -16.97 -6.23
CA LYS A 97 8.38 -16.66 -5.40
C LYS A 97 8.84 -15.23 -5.60
N SER A 98 8.75 -14.76 -6.83
CA SER A 98 9.11 -13.39 -7.19
C SER A 98 8.47 -13.02 -8.52
N THR A 99 8.36 -11.73 -8.74
CA THR A 99 8.00 -11.11 -10.02
C THR A 99 9.05 -10.05 -10.38
N ASP A 100 8.85 -9.34 -11.48
CA ASP A 100 9.69 -8.18 -11.84
C ASP A 100 9.69 -7.06 -10.79
N GLU A 101 8.66 -7.02 -9.95
CA GLU A 101 8.52 -6.05 -8.85
C GLU A 101 9.34 -6.45 -7.61
N GLY A 102 9.65 -7.74 -7.46
CA GLY A 102 10.45 -8.28 -6.36
C GLY A 102 9.92 -9.59 -5.78
N GLU A 103 10.50 -9.98 -4.66
CA GLU A 103 10.15 -11.20 -3.92
C GLU A 103 8.82 -11.02 -3.17
N VAL A 104 7.99 -12.09 -3.12
CA VAL A 104 6.74 -12.12 -2.34
C VAL A 104 6.75 -13.29 -1.36
N PHE A 105 6.32 -13.04 -0.12
CA PHE A 105 6.30 -14.05 0.93
C PHE A 105 5.36 -13.67 2.08
N PHE A 106 4.96 -14.65 2.87
CA PHE A 106 4.23 -14.42 4.12
C PHE A 106 5.20 -14.20 5.28
N THR A 107 4.85 -13.28 6.16
CA THR A 107 5.62 -13.00 7.39
C THR A 107 4.69 -12.51 8.51
N SER A 108 5.15 -12.64 9.75
CA SER A 108 4.37 -12.11 10.87
C SER A 108 4.40 -10.58 10.89
N ILE A 109 3.30 -9.96 11.30
CA ILE A 109 3.21 -8.49 11.44
C ILE A 109 4.30 -7.95 12.37
N LYS A 110 4.68 -8.73 13.39
CA LYS A 110 5.74 -8.33 14.32
C LYS A 110 7.10 -8.17 13.64
N ASN A 111 7.39 -9.05 12.67
CA ASN A 111 8.65 -9.02 11.94
C ASN A 111 8.73 -7.86 10.93
N ILE A 112 7.59 -7.39 10.41
CA ILE A 112 7.55 -6.30 9.42
C ILE A 112 8.26 -5.05 9.95
N LYS A 113 8.04 -4.68 11.20
CA LYS A 113 8.60 -3.46 11.79
C LYS A 113 10.14 -3.46 11.84
N ASP A 114 10.75 -4.63 11.82
CA ASP A 114 12.20 -4.82 11.86
C ASP A 114 12.81 -5.00 10.46
N MET A 115 11.99 -4.99 9.42
CA MET A 115 12.41 -5.12 8.03
C MET A 115 12.68 -3.75 7.39
N PRO A 116 13.47 -3.68 6.31
CA PRO A 116 13.62 -2.45 5.53
C PRO A 116 12.30 -2.14 4.80
N LEU A 117 11.52 -1.21 5.35
CA LEU A 117 10.22 -0.82 4.84
C LEU A 117 10.33 0.07 3.61
N SER A 118 9.37 -0.02 2.73
CA SER A 118 9.11 0.99 1.71
C SER A 118 8.79 2.33 2.39
N PRO A 119 9.15 3.48 1.79
CA PRO A 119 8.90 4.80 2.39
C PRO A 119 7.45 4.98 2.84
N ASN A 120 7.27 5.43 4.08
CA ASN A 120 5.98 5.70 4.74
C ASN A 120 5.08 4.46 4.99
N PHE A 121 5.52 3.26 4.66
CA PHE A 121 4.71 2.06 4.87
C PHE A 121 4.42 1.81 6.36
N ASP A 122 5.31 2.20 7.26
CA ASP A 122 5.10 2.16 8.72
C ASP A 122 3.85 2.97 9.13
N LYS A 123 3.59 4.12 8.50
CA LYS A 123 2.41 4.96 8.74
C LYS A 123 1.13 4.29 8.23
N TYR A 124 1.22 3.63 7.06
CA TYR A 124 0.07 2.93 6.47
C TYR A 124 -0.36 1.73 7.31
N LEU A 125 0.60 1.03 7.94
CA LEU A 125 0.32 -0.08 8.84
C LEU A 125 -0.60 0.32 10.00
N ASP A 126 -0.53 1.54 10.50
CA ASP A 126 -1.40 2.01 11.58
C ASP A 126 -2.88 2.01 11.18
N VAL A 127 -3.20 2.27 9.91
CA VAL A 127 -4.58 2.18 9.38
C VAL A 127 -4.98 0.72 9.13
N PHE A 128 -4.08 -0.09 8.57
CA PHE A 128 -4.39 -1.51 8.33
C PHE A 128 -4.65 -2.31 9.61
N LEU A 129 -3.93 -2.01 10.68
CA LEU A 129 -3.91 -2.79 11.91
C LEU A 129 -4.83 -2.26 13.01
N SER A 130 -5.41 -1.08 12.81
CA SER A 130 -6.24 -0.41 13.80
C SER A 130 -7.58 -0.01 13.17
N ASP A 131 -8.68 -0.23 13.87
CA ASP A 131 -10.00 0.30 13.46
C ASP A 131 -10.21 1.76 13.91
N LYS A 132 -9.14 2.41 14.41
CA LYS A 132 -9.20 3.77 14.95
C LYS A 132 -9.18 4.83 13.85
N TYR A 133 -8.49 4.56 12.75
CA TYR A 133 -8.29 5.51 11.65
C TYR A 133 -8.79 4.94 10.34
N THR A 134 -9.34 5.81 9.49
CA THR A 134 -9.80 5.47 8.14
C THR A 134 -9.11 6.27 7.05
N GLU A 135 -8.37 7.32 7.44
CA GLU A 135 -7.64 8.15 6.48
C GLU A 135 -6.33 8.66 7.09
N ILE A 136 -5.32 8.71 6.24
CA ILE A 136 -4.11 9.51 6.45
C ILE A 136 -4.15 10.62 5.41
N PHE A 137 -4.08 11.86 5.87
CA PHE A 137 -3.96 13.02 4.99
C PHE A 137 -2.56 13.63 5.09
N CYS A 138 -1.93 13.91 3.96
CA CYS A 138 -0.61 14.52 3.90
C CYS A 138 -0.53 15.60 2.83
N ASN A 139 -0.23 16.82 3.23
CA ASN A 139 0.17 17.90 2.32
C ASN A 139 1.66 17.81 2.02
N TRP A 140 2.01 17.98 0.75
CA TRP A 140 3.40 17.99 0.32
C TRP A 140 3.64 18.96 -0.85
N ASN A 141 4.91 19.30 -1.10
CA ASN A 141 5.38 20.00 -2.30
C ASN A 141 6.88 19.74 -2.50
N GLU A 142 7.41 20.12 -3.65
CA GLU A 142 8.83 19.88 -3.98
C GLU A 142 9.80 20.59 -3.04
N LYS A 143 9.45 21.78 -2.52
CA LYS A 143 10.29 22.52 -1.57
C LYS A 143 10.45 21.80 -0.24
N MET A 144 9.44 21.04 0.18
CA MET A 144 9.54 20.22 1.39
C MET A 144 10.54 19.09 1.22
N LYS A 145 10.73 18.56 0.00
CA LYS A 145 11.78 17.57 -0.30
C LYS A 145 13.16 18.20 -0.30
N GLU A 146 13.32 19.41 -0.85
CA GLU A 146 14.60 20.10 -0.99
C GLU A 146 15.19 20.56 0.35
N ASN A 147 14.36 20.84 1.34
CA ASN A 147 14.76 21.37 2.64
C ASN A 147 15.14 20.30 3.66
N CYS A 148 15.15 19.03 3.29
CA CYS A 148 15.42 17.92 4.20
C CYS A 148 16.80 17.32 3.92
N ASP A 149 17.71 17.43 4.89
CA ASP A 149 18.94 16.64 4.97
C ASP A 149 18.59 15.20 5.38
N GLY A 150 17.86 14.48 4.53
CA GLY A 150 17.34 13.15 4.81
C GLY A 150 15.94 12.93 4.22
N GLU A 151 15.22 11.91 4.71
CA GLU A 151 13.82 11.73 4.35
C GLU A 151 12.98 12.90 4.91
N PRO A 152 12.09 13.48 4.08
CA PRO A 152 11.23 14.56 4.53
C PRO A 152 10.38 14.14 5.73
N ASP A 153 10.34 14.97 6.77
CA ASP A 153 9.40 14.79 7.88
C ASP A 153 8.00 15.26 7.44
N TRP A 154 7.29 14.34 6.76
CA TRP A 154 5.94 14.61 6.30
C TRP A 154 4.99 14.70 7.47
N ASN A 155 4.18 15.75 7.52
CA ASN A 155 3.11 15.86 8.51
C ASN A 155 1.92 14.98 8.13
N PHE A 156 1.85 13.78 8.71
CA PHE A 156 0.73 12.86 8.55
C PHE A 156 -0.38 13.16 9.55
N GLU A 157 -1.55 13.46 9.04
CA GLU A 157 -2.76 13.70 9.83
C GLU A 157 -3.69 12.49 9.73
N TYR A 158 -3.90 11.83 10.87
CA TYR A 158 -4.79 10.67 10.97
C TYR A 158 -6.22 11.09 11.29
N ARG A 159 -7.19 10.51 10.61
CA ARG A 159 -8.63 10.75 10.79
C ARG A 159 -9.39 9.45 11.03
#